data_0f84f46c5f0dcf16b98e3b869c90f31c
#
_entry.id   0f84f46c5f0dcf16b98e3b869c90f31c
#
_cell.length_a   1.000
_cell.length_b   1.000
_cell.length_c   1.000
_cell.angle_alpha   90.00
_cell.angle_beta   90.00
_cell.angle_gamma   90.00
#
_symmetry.space_group_name_H-M   'P 1'
#
loop_
_entity.id
_entity.type
_entity.pdbx_description
1 polymer ?
#
loop_
_entity_poly.entity_id
_entity_poly.type
_entity_poly.pdbx_seq_one_letter_code
_entity_poly.pdbx_strand_id
1 'polypeptide(L)'
;MIMSTDDSRPPRAVLWDMDGTLLDSAEYHWLAWRETLEGESYPLTYESFAASFGQRNDTILRGYFGPDFPDSEIERIGAAKEQLYRKLVHERGIELLPGVRRWLARLQAEGWRQAIASAAPRLNIEAILAALDIAGCFDAIVSAEDVQRGKPDPQVFLVAAERVDVPPARCVVVEDAPAGVEAGRRAGMRTIGVRTSHADLVADIVVRTLDELPDDAFDRLQPA
;
A
#
# COMPACT_ATOMS: atom_id res chain seq x y z
N MET A 1 -11.39 -25.01 -28.70
CA MET A 1 -12.70 -24.79 -28.08
C MET A 1 -12.46 -23.72 -27.02
N ILE A 2 -12.64 -22.45 -27.40
CA ILE A 2 -12.43 -21.30 -26.54
C ILE A 2 -13.65 -21.24 -25.64
N MET A 3 -13.47 -21.53 -24.35
CA MET A 3 -14.50 -21.27 -23.34
C MET A 3 -14.68 -19.76 -23.24
N SER A 4 -15.77 -19.25 -23.80
CA SER A 4 -16.30 -17.93 -23.55
C SER A 4 -16.73 -17.89 -22.09
N THR A 5 -15.97 -17.21 -21.25
CA THR A 5 -16.44 -16.81 -19.93
C THR A 5 -17.40 -15.64 -20.16
N ASP A 6 -18.68 -15.97 -20.37
CA ASP A 6 -19.76 -14.98 -20.26
C ASP A 6 -19.91 -14.61 -18.75
N ASP A 7 -18.96 -13.85 -18.24
CA ASP A 7 -19.09 -13.24 -16.91
C ASP A 7 -19.85 -11.92 -17.08
N SER A 8 -21.18 -12.01 -17.07
CA SER A 8 -22.10 -10.87 -17.22
C SER A 8 -22.02 -9.87 -16.04
N ARG A 9 -21.17 -10.14 -15.03
CA ARG A 9 -20.97 -9.24 -13.91
C ARG A 9 -20.08 -8.07 -14.33
N PRO A 10 -20.47 -6.84 -13.99
CA PRO A 10 -19.64 -5.68 -14.28
C PRO A 10 -18.28 -5.78 -13.55
N PRO A 11 -17.19 -5.25 -14.15
CA PRO A 11 -15.85 -5.35 -13.59
C PRO A 11 -15.78 -4.75 -12.17
N ARG A 12 -14.99 -5.37 -11.32
CA ARG A 12 -14.79 -5.00 -9.92
C ARG A 12 -13.32 -5.16 -9.53
N ALA A 13 -12.81 -4.34 -8.62
CA ALA A 13 -11.41 -4.37 -8.25
C ALA A 13 -11.16 -4.26 -6.75
N VAL A 14 -10.01 -4.80 -6.33
CA VAL A 14 -9.43 -4.52 -5.02
C VAL A 14 -8.11 -3.78 -5.21
N LEU A 15 -7.99 -2.65 -4.54
CA LEU A 15 -6.82 -1.80 -4.56
C LEU A 15 -6.12 -1.91 -3.20
N TRP A 16 -4.94 -2.50 -3.22
CA TRP A 16 -4.19 -2.84 -2.03
C TRP A 16 -3.14 -1.79 -1.69
N ASP A 17 -3.16 -1.25 -0.49
CA ASP A 17 -1.94 -0.72 0.08
C ASP A 17 -0.95 -1.87 0.35
N MET A 18 0.33 -1.55 0.56
CA MET A 18 1.37 -2.55 0.72
C MET A 18 1.87 -2.64 2.17
N ASP A 19 2.46 -1.56 2.66
CA ASP A 19 3.17 -1.54 3.94
C ASP A 19 2.19 -1.43 5.12
N GLY A 20 2.14 -2.45 5.97
CA GLY A 20 1.13 -2.57 7.04
C GLY A 20 -0.17 -3.25 6.59
N THR A 21 -0.38 -3.46 5.29
CA THR A 21 -1.58 -4.08 4.71
C THR A 21 -1.31 -5.47 4.15
N LEU A 22 -0.36 -5.62 3.26
CA LEU A 22 0.06 -6.93 2.73
C LEU A 22 1.16 -7.58 3.57
N LEU A 23 2.02 -6.77 4.17
CA LEU A 23 3.19 -7.20 4.93
C LEU A 23 3.49 -6.23 6.07
N ASP A 24 4.14 -6.70 7.13
CA ASP A 24 4.66 -5.83 8.19
C ASP A 24 6.11 -5.45 7.87
N SER A 25 6.28 -4.27 7.32
CA SER A 25 7.58 -3.70 6.95
C SER A 25 8.07 -2.62 7.92
N ALA A 26 7.32 -2.32 8.98
CA ALA A 26 7.60 -1.19 9.86
C ALA A 26 9.01 -1.23 10.46
N GLU A 27 9.46 -2.41 10.92
CA GLU A 27 10.82 -2.55 11.48
C GLU A 27 11.91 -2.28 10.43
N TYR A 28 11.73 -2.76 9.18
CA TYR A 28 12.70 -2.52 8.11
C TYR A 28 12.79 -1.05 7.72
N HIS A 29 11.65 -0.37 7.64
CA HIS A 29 11.60 1.07 7.39
C HIS A 29 12.21 1.85 8.55
N TRP A 30 11.93 1.47 9.79
CA TRP A 30 12.53 2.08 10.97
C TRP A 30 14.06 1.98 10.94
N LEU A 31 14.60 0.79 10.74
CA LEU A 31 16.05 0.57 10.70
C LEU A 31 16.70 1.35 9.56
N ALA A 32 16.09 1.33 8.37
CA ALA A 32 16.61 2.03 7.22
C ALA A 32 16.59 3.55 7.41
N TRP A 33 15.50 4.12 7.91
CA TRP A 33 15.43 5.55 8.20
C TRP A 33 16.39 5.97 9.31
N ARG A 34 16.43 5.24 10.41
CA ARG A 34 17.31 5.54 11.52
C ARG A 34 18.77 5.59 11.08
N GLU A 35 19.27 4.54 10.44
CA GLU A 35 20.67 4.46 9.99
C GLU A 35 20.98 5.55 8.95
N THR A 36 20.08 5.79 8.00
CA THR A 36 20.29 6.82 6.99
C THR A 36 20.33 8.22 7.60
N LEU A 37 19.41 8.56 8.50
CA LEU A 37 19.34 9.90 9.12
C LEU A 37 20.41 10.12 10.19
N GLU A 38 20.87 9.07 10.88
CA GLU A 38 22.07 9.15 11.74
C GLU A 38 23.30 9.58 10.93
N GLY A 39 23.44 9.05 9.69
CA GLY A 39 24.49 9.50 8.76
C GLY A 39 24.40 10.98 8.36
N GLU A 40 23.21 11.55 8.39
CA GLU A 40 22.95 12.99 8.18
C GLU A 40 23.01 13.82 9.47
N SER A 41 23.49 13.25 10.58
CA SER A 41 23.52 13.88 11.91
C SER A 41 22.14 14.26 12.45
N TYR A 42 21.08 13.59 12.01
CA TYR A 42 19.71 13.77 12.49
C TYR A 42 19.28 12.56 13.33
N PRO A 43 19.16 12.70 14.65
CA PRO A 43 18.70 11.61 15.52
C PRO A 43 17.20 11.40 15.38
N LEU A 44 16.79 10.35 14.67
CA LEU A 44 15.39 9.99 14.52
C LEU A 44 14.89 9.23 15.76
N THR A 45 13.76 9.66 16.33
CA THR A 45 13.06 8.88 17.37
C THR A 45 12.05 7.93 16.76
N TYR A 46 11.75 6.81 17.45
CA TYR A 46 10.74 5.88 16.98
C TYR A 46 9.34 6.52 16.91
N GLU A 47 9.01 7.43 17.82
CA GLU A 47 7.75 8.17 17.82
C GLU A 47 7.59 9.03 16.56
N SER A 48 8.64 9.79 16.19
CA SER A 48 8.63 10.59 14.95
C SER A 48 8.51 9.72 13.70
N PHE A 49 9.22 8.58 13.68
CA PHE A 49 9.09 7.61 12.61
C PHE A 49 7.66 7.07 12.50
N ALA A 50 7.08 6.58 13.60
CA ALA A 50 5.74 6.00 13.62
C ALA A 50 4.67 7.00 13.14
N ALA A 51 4.82 8.29 13.49
CA ALA A 51 3.91 9.35 13.04
C ALA A 51 3.99 9.64 11.54
N SER A 52 5.11 9.29 10.89
CA SER A 52 5.34 9.51 9.45
C SER A 52 5.28 8.23 8.61
N PHE A 53 5.13 7.07 9.23
CA PHE A 53 5.11 5.78 8.54
C PHE A 53 3.95 5.72 7.51
N GLY A 54 4.22 5.17 6.34
CA GLY A 54 3.28 5.11 5.22
C GLY A 54 3.20 6.39 4.36
N GLN A 55 3.94 7.45 4.71
CA GLN A 55 4.05 8.65 3.89
C GLN A 55 5.17 8.53 2.85
N ARG A 56 5.13 9.41 1.85
CA ARG A 56 6.17 9.52 0.82
C ARG A 56 7.46 10.09 1.42
N ASN A 57 8.61 9.69 0.90
CA ASN A 57 9.92 10.15 1.36
C ASN A 57 10.08 11.68 1.33
N ASP A 58 9.56 12.34 0.28
CA ASP A 58 9.60 13.81 0.16
C ASP A 58 8.79 14.50 1.28
N THR A 59 7.63 13.96 1.62
CA THR A 59 6.80 14.44 2.71
C THR A 59 7.49 14.25 4.07
N ILE A 60 8.07 13.06 4.29
CA ILE A 60 8.81 12.73 5.52
C ILE A 60 10.00 13.66 5.70
N LEU A 61 10.85 13.81 4.68
CA LEU A 61 12.07 14.63 4.78
C LEU A 61 11.76 16.12 4.93
N ARG A 62 10.72 16.63 4.24
CA ARG A 62 10.27 18.01 4.47
C ARG A 62 9.67 18.20 5.87
N GLY A 63 9.04 17.17 6.42
CA GLY A 63 8.57 17.19 7.81
C GLY A 63 9.72 17.33 8.83
N TYR A 64 10.86 16.69 8.56
CA TYR A 64 12.03 16.72 9.46
C TYR A 64 12.93 17.94 9.26
N PHE A 65 13.17 18.34 8.02
CA PHE A 65 14.13 19.38 7.66
C PHE A 65 13.51 20.72 7.24
N GLY A 66 12.21 20.78 7.13
CA GLY A 66 11.46 21.97 6.71
C GLY A 66 10.97 21.94 5.26
N PRO A 67 9.97 22.80 4.93
CA PRO A 67 9.31 22.78 3.62
C PRO A 67 10.23 23.13 2.44
N ASP A 68 11.28 23.91 2.70
CA ASP A 68 12.24 24.36 1.69
C ASP A 68 13.45 23.40 1.53
N PHE A 69 13.37 22.20 2.12
CA PHE A 69 14.45 21.22 2.01
C PHE A 69 14.69 20.85 0.53
N PRO A 70 15.94 20.92 0.03
CA PRO A 70 16.24 20.81 -1.40
C PRO A 70 15.83 19.46 -2.00
N ASP A 71 15.22 19.46 -3.18
CA ASP A 71 14.80 18.24 -3.89
C ASP A 71 15.96 17.29 -4.13
N SER A 72 17.17 17.80 -4.46
CA SER A 72 18.37 16.99 -4.63
C SER A 72 18.77 16.21 -3.38
N GLU A 73 18.60 16.81 -2.18
CA GLU A 73 18.86 16.14 -0.92
C GLU A 73 17.78 15.12 -0.58
N ILE A 74 16.52 15.43 -0.90
CA ILE A 74 15.40 14.49 -0.77
C ILE A 74 15.67 13.24 -1.62
N GLU A 75 16.07 13.41 -2.87
CA GLU A 75 16.42 12.31 -3.77
C GLU A 75 17.61 11.51 -3.24
N ARG A 76 18.68 12.17 -2.81
CA ARG A 76 19.90 11.53 -2.30
C ARG A 76 19.62 10.70 -1.05
N ILE A 77 19.01 11.31 -0.02
CA ILE A 77 18.73 10.66 1.27
C ILE A 77 17.68 9.56 1.08
N GLY A 78 16.63 9.85 0.31
CA GLY A 78 15.60 8.88 -0.03
C GLY A 78 16.18 7.66 -0.75
N ALA A 79 17.03 7.86 -1.75
CA ALA A 79 17.67 6.75 -2.49
C ALA A 79 18.55 5.89 -1.57
N ALA A 80 19.33 6.50 -0.69
CA ALA A 80 20.17 5.79 0.28
C ALA A 80 19.31 4.93 1.24
N LYS A 81 18.27 5.50 1.79
CA LYS A 81 17.31 4.80 2.67
C LYS A 81 16.64 3.63 1.95
N GLU A 82 16.18 3.82 0.70
CA GLU A 82 15.49 2.75 -0.01
C GLU A 82 16.44 1.62 -0.43
N GLN A 83 17.69 1.94 -0.73
CA GLN A 83 18.72 0.93 -0.97
C GLN A 83 18.94 0.07 0.29
N LEU A 84 19.05 0.71 1.45
CA LEU A 84 19.22 0.00 2.74
C LEU A 84 17.98 -0.83 3.08
N TYR A 85 16.78 -0.31 2.87
CA TYR A 85 15.52 -1.04 3.06
C TYR A 85 15.51 -2.34 2.23
N ARG A 86 15.76 -2.25 0.92
CA ARG A 86 15.80 -3.44 0.04
C ARG A 86 16.87 -4.44 0.45
N LYS A 87 18.05 -3.96 0.91
CA LYS A 87 19.11 -4.81 1.45
C LYS A 87 18.62 -5.58 2.68
N LEU A 88 18.00 -4.89 3.65
CA LEU A 88 17.47 -5.50 4.87
C LEU A 88 16.39 -6.56 4.54
N VAL A 89 15.47 -6.25 3.64
CA VAL A 89 14.44 -7.20 3.19
C VAL A 89 15.07 -8.43 2.54
N HIS A 90 16.08 -8.24 1.69
CA HIS A 90 16.78 -9.36 1.03
C HIS A 90 17.53 -10.25 2.03
N GLU A 91 18.21 -9.66 3.01
CA GLU A 91 19.03 -10.38 3.98
C GLU A 91 18.21 -11.11 5.06
N ARG A 92 17.08 -10.53 5.48
CA ARG A 92 16.28 -11.05 6.59
C ARG A 92 15.02 -11.80 6.15
N GLY A 93 14.62 -11.64 4.87
CA GLY A 93 13.34 -12.09 4.36
C GLY A 93 12.18 -11.19 4.81
N ILE A 94 11.02 -11.41 4.26
CA ILE A 94 9.77 -10.75 4.66
C ILE A 94 8.62 -11.72 4.43
N GLU A 95 7.55 -11.60 5.20
CA GLU A 95 6.40 -12.48 5.11
C GLU A 95 5.10 -11.69 4.92
N LEU A 96 4.12 -12.34 4.30
CA LEU A 96 2.77 -11.79 4.18
C LEU A 96 2.06 -11.79 5.53
N LEU A 97 1.28 -10.78 5.78
CA LEU A 97 0.36 -10.75 6.91
C LEU A 97 -0.71 -11.86 6.82
N PRO A 98 -1.26 -12.31 7.97
CA PRO A 98 -2.27 -13.37 8.00
C PRO A 98 -3.47 -13.08 7.12
N GLY A 99 -3.87 -14.06 6.29
CA GLY A 99 -5.01 -13.97 5.39
C GLY A 99 -4.71 -13.39 4.00
N VAL A 100 -3.60 -12.66 3.82
CA VAL A 100 -3.27 -11.99 2.54
C VAL A 100 -3.22 -12.98 1.39
N ARG A 101 -2.41 -14.04 1.49
CA ARG A 101 -2.25 -15.04 0.39
C ARG A 101 -3.58 -15.68 0.01
N ARG A 102 -4.40 -16.00 1.01
CA ARG A 102 -5.73 -16.57 0.81
C ARG A 102 -6.63 -15.61 0.00
N TRP A 103 -6.67 -14.34 0.38
CA TRP A 103 -7.54 -13.37 -0.29
C TRP A 103 -7.03 -13.00 -1.69
N LEU A 104 -5.73 -12.84 -1.89
CA LEU A 104 -5.18 -12.60 -3.24
C LEU A 104 -5.57 -13.72 -4.21
N ALA A 105 -5.37 -14.99 -3.81
CA ALA A 105 -5.70 -16.13 -4.64
C ALA A 105 -7.23 -16.26 -4.89
N ARG A 106 -8.02 -16.03 -3.84
CA ARG A 106 -9.49 -16.15 -3.94
C ARG A 106 -10.08 -15.08 -4.86
N LEU A 107 -9.69 -13.81 -4.66
CA LEU A 107 -10.19 -12.71 -5.48
C LEU A 107 -9.80 -12.88 -6.95
N GLN A 108 -8.59 -13.36 -7.21
CA GLN A 108 -8.16 -13.70 -8.57
C GLN A 108 -9.03 -14.81 -9.19
N ALA A 109 -9.32 -15.88 -8.44
CA ALA A 109 -10.18 -16.97 -8.89
C ALA A 109 -11.64 -16.54 -9.13
N GLU A 110 -12.12 -15.52 -8.39
CA GLU A 110 -13.46 -14.94 -8.52
C GLU A 110 -13.54 -13.82 -9.58
N GLY A 111 -12.44 -13.57 -10.31
CA GLY A 111 -12.38 -12.61 -11.41
C GLY A 111 -12.32 -11.14 -10.98
N TRP A 112 -11.90 -10.85 -9.75
CA TRP A 112 -11.60 -9.48 -9.33
C TRP A 112 -10.29 -9.00 -9.96
N ARG A 113 -10.27 -7.76 -10.44
CA ARG A 113 -9.02 -7.08 -10.75
C ARG A 113 -8.32 -6.70 -9.46
N GLN A 114 -6.98 -6.76 -9.46
CA GLN A 114 -6.20 -6.42 -8.27
C GLN A 114 -5.07 -5.47 -8.64
N ALA A 115 -4.89 -4.40 -7.86
CA ALA A 115 -3.77 -3.48 -8.05
C ALA A 115 -3.11 -3.11 -6.72
N ILE A 116 -1.79 -2.91 -6.77
CA ILE A 116 -1.06 -2.23 -5.70
C ILE A 116 -1.25 -0.72 -5.84
N ALA A 117 -1.51 -0.03 -4.73
CA ALA A 117 -1.63 1.42 -4.63
C ALA A 117 -0.86 1.93 -3.41
N SER A 118 0.46 2.09 -3.55
CA SER A 118 1.39 2.35 -2.43
C SER A 118 2.11 3.69 -2.57
N ALA A 119 2.52 4.25 -1.42
CA ALA A 119 3.41 5.40 -1.33
C ALA A 119 4.91 5.01 -1.51
N ALA A 120 5.21 3.72 -1.61
CA ALA A 120 6.57 3.22 -1.79
C ALA A 120 7.07 3.45 -3.23
N PRO A 121 8.39 3.60 -3.41
CA PRO A 121 9.02 3.58 -4.74
C PRO A 121 8.78 2.26 -5.46
N ARG A 122 8.65 2.32 -6.79
CA ARG A 122 8.39 1.15 -7.64
C ARG A 122 9.37 0.01 -7.43
N LEU A 123 10.66 0.32 -7.33
CA LEU A 123 11.70 -0.69 -7.10
C LEU A 123 11.50 -1.47 -5.79
N ASN A 124 10.96 -0.85 -4.75
CA ASN A 124 10.65 -1.56 -3.51
C ASN A 124 9.47 -2.50 -3.69
N ILE A 125 8.40 -2.01 -4.35
CA ILE A 125 7.21 -2.82 -4.62
C ILE A 125 7.61 -4.07 -5.41
N GLU A 126 8.35 -3.91 -6.51
CA GLU A 126 8.79 -5.00 -7.36
C GLU A 126 9.69 -6.01 -6.60
N ALA A 127 10.62 -5.51 -5.77
CA ALA A 127 11.47 -6.37 -4.95
C ALA A 127 10.65 -7.20 -3.94
N ILE A 128 9.66 -6.61 -3.29
CA ILE A 128 8.75 -7.28 -2.36
C ILE A 128 7.90 -8.33 -3.07
N LEU A 129 7.26 -7.94 -4.19
CA LEU A 129 6.39 -8.86 -4.94
C LEU A 129 7.16 -10.07 -5.46
N ALA A 130 8.43 -9.87 -5.89
CA ALA A 130 9.31 -10.95 -6.32
C ALA A 130 9.72 -11.85 -5.14
N ALA A 131 10.11 -11.26 -3.99
CA ALA A 131 10.53 -12.01 -2.81
C ALA A 131 9.41 -12.90 -2.24
N LEU A 132 8.15 -12.45 -2.35
CA LEU A 132 6.97 -13.15 -1.83
C LEU A 132 6.29 -14.06 -2.87
N ASP A 133 6.74 -14.02 -4.12
CA ASP A 133 6.14 -14.74 -5.26
C ASP A 133 4.63 -14.46 -5.41
N ILE A 134 4.27 -13.17 -5.43
CA ILE A 134 2.87 -12.71 -5.56
C ILE A 134 2.67 -11.72 -6.71
N ALA A 135 3.69 -11.44 -7.51
CA ALA A 135 3.58 -10.47 -8.61
C ALA A 135 2.44 -10.82 -9.59
N GLY A 136 2.23 -12.12 -9.85
CA GLY A 136 1.16 -12.60 -10.73
C GLY A 136 -0.26 -12.43 -10.21
N CYS A 137 -0.45 -11.95 -8.97
CA CYS A 137 -1.76 -11.65 -8.40
C CYS A 137 -2.30 -10.26 -8.80
N PHE A 138 -1.45 -9.38 -9.36
CA PHE A 138 -1.80 -7.98 -9.59
C PHE A 138 -1.81 -7.65 -11.09
N ASP A 139 -2.89 -7.00 -11.53
CA ASP A 139 -3.08 -6.49 -12.89
C ASP A 139 -2.34 -5.15 -13.09
N ALA A 140 -2.10 -4.39 -12.01
CA ALA A 140 -1.43 -3.10 -12.06
C ALA A 140 -0.68 -2.77 -10.76
N ILE A 141 0.31 -1.89 -10.87
CA ILE A 141 1.06 -1.30 -9.75
C ILE A 141 1.04 0.21 -9.89
N VAL A 142 0.64 0.91 -8.83
CA VAL A 142 0.78 2.36 -8.68
C VAL A 142 1.71 2.62 -7.50
N SER A 143 2.76 3.37 -7.77
CA SER A 143 3.87 3.67 -6.86
C SER A 143 3.98 5.17 -6.58
N ALA A 144 4.94 5.58 -5.76
CA ALA A 144 5.19 6.98 -5.46
C ALA A 144 5.46 7.84 -6.71
N GLU A 145 6.11 7.26 -7.72
CA GLU A 145 6.47 7.93 -8.97
C GLU A 145 5.28 8.20 -9.90
N ASP A 146 4.19 7.48 -9.71
CA ASP A 146 2.99 7.59 -10.56
C ASP A 146 2.04 8.71 -10.12
N VAL A 147 2.29 9.34 -8.96
CA VAL A 147 1.41 10.36 -8.37
C VAL A 147 2.18 11.57 -7.89
N GLN A 148 1.56 12.73 -7.96
CA GLN A 148 2.12 13.99 -7.47
C GLN A 148 1.83 14.24 -5.99
N ARG A 149 0.70 13.73 -5.50
CA ARG A 149 0.23 13.92 -4.13
C ARG A 149 0.01 12.57 -3.45
N GLY A 150 0.56 12.46 -2.25
CA GLY A 150 0.39 11.28 -1.40
C GLY A 150 -0.95 11.27 -0.65
N LYS A 151 -1.32 10.11 -0.08
CA LYS A 151 -2.46 9.95 0.82
C LYS A 151 -2.42 11.03 1.92
N PRO A 152 -3.52 11.70 2.27
CA PRO A 152 -4.92 11.37 1.98
C PRO A 152 -5.47 11.95 0.65
N ASP A 153 -4.63 12.40 -0.29
CA ASP A 153 -5.09 12.72 -1.64
C ASP A 153 -5.52 11.42 -2.34
N PRO A 154 -6.67 11.38 -3.04
CA PRO A 154 -7.19 10.16 -3.66
C PRO A 154 -6.43 9.70 -4.91
N GLN A 155 -5.44 10.46 -5.37
CA GLN A 155 -4.81 10.26 -6.67
C GLN A 155 -4.28 8.83 -6.87
N VAL A 156 -3.64 8.23 -5.87
CA VAL A 156 -3.07 6.88 -5.97
C VAL A 156 -4.14 5.83 -6.27
N PHE A 157 -5.30 5.93 -5.64
CA PHE A 157 -6.40 4.98 -5.86
C PHE A 157 -7.15 5.26 -7.16
N LEU A 158 -7.31 6.53 -7.55
CA LEU A 158 -7.93 6.87 -8.83
C LEU A 158 -7.08 6.38 -10.01
N VAL A 159 -5.75 6.54 -9.96
CA VAL A 159 -4.82 6.00 -10.96
C VAL A 159 -4.86 4.48 -10.98
N ALA A 160 -4.95 3.83 -9.80
CA ALA A 160 -5.05 2.38 -9.73
C ALA A 160 -6.34 1.85 -10.36
N ALA A 161 -7.48 2.49 -10.08
CA ALA A 161 -8.77 2.14 -10.69
C ALA A 161 -8.77 2.31 -12.21
N GLU A 162 -8.17 3.39 -12.71
CA GLU A 162 -7.96 3.64 -14.15
C GLU A 162 -7.12 2.53 -14.80
N ARG A 163 -5.99 2.14 -14.17
CA ARG A 163 -5.09 1.11 -14.72
C ARG A 163 -5.71 -0.28 -14.81
N VAL A 164 -6.66 -0.57 -13.93
CA VAL A 164 -7.39 -1.86 -13.98
C VAL A 164 -8.72 -1.75 -14.73
N ASP A 165 -9.04 -0.59 -15.29
CA ASP A 165 -10.27 -0.32 -16.05
C ASP A 165 -11.55 -0.67 -15.25
N VAL A 166 -11.61 -0.19 -14.00
CA VAL A 166 -12.77 -0.39 -13.10
C VAL A 166 -13.21 0.95 -12.52
N PRO A 167 -14.52 1.30 -12.60
CA PRO A 167 -15.02 2.53 -12.00
C PRO A 167 -14.77 2.59 -10.49
N PRO A 168 -14.39 3.75 -9.92
CA PRO A 168 -14.11 3.90 -8.49
C PRO A 168 -15.20 3.32 -7.56
N ALA A 169 -16.47 3.53 -7.87
CA ALA A 169 -17.59 3.01 -7.08
C ALA A 169 -17.63 1.46 -6.98
N ARG A 170 -16.88 0.75 -7.85
CA ARG A 170 -16.75 -0.71 -7.87
C ARG A 170 -15.39 -1.19 -7.40
N CYS A 171 -14.57 -0.29 -6.86
CA CYS A 171 -13.30 -0.61 -6.24
C CYS A 171 -13.45 -0.67 -4.72
N VAL A 172 -12.75 -1.62 -4.09
CA VAL A 172 -12.60 -1.73 -2.64
C VAL A 172 -11.12 -1.48 -2.31
N VAL A 173 -10.85 -0.53 -1.44
CA VAL A 173 -9.51 -0.25 -0.93
C VAL A 173 -9.26 -1.08 0.33
N VAL A 174 -8.10 -1.70 0.43
CA VAL A 174 -7.63 -2.36 1.65
C VAL A 174 -6.41 -1.60 2.18
N GLU A 175 -6.46 -1.17 3.45
CA GLU A 175 -5.55 -0.19 4.03
C GLU A 175 -5.40 -0.36 5.55
N ASP A 176 -4.25 0.06 6.10
CA ASP A 176 -3.97 0.02 7.53
C ASP A 176 -3.87 1.41 8.19
N ALA A 177 -3.79 2.47 7.38
CA ALA A 177 -3.57 3.84 7.85
C ALA A 177 -4.78 4.76 7.64
N PRO A 178 -5.09 5.68 8.59
CA PRO A 178 -6.20 6.64 8.45
C PRO A 178 -6.12 7.49 7.18
N ALA A 179 -4.91 7.90 6.78
CA ALA A 179 -4.70 8.70 5.57
C ALA A 179 -5.08 7.93 4.30
N GLY A 180 -4.79 6.63 4.24
CA GLY A 180 -5.15 5.81 3.10
C GLY A 180 -6.64 5.49 3.05
N VAL A 181 -7.27 5.18 4.19
CA VAL A 181 -8.73 5.02 4.26
C VAL A 181 -9.44 6.29 3.81
N GLU A 182 -8.96 7.46 4.24
CA GLU A 182 -9.53 8.75 3.81
C GLU A 182 -9.31 8.98 2.30
N ALA A 183 -8.15 8.62 1.75
CA ALA A 183 -7.91 8.69 0.31
C ALA A 183 -8.88 7.80 -0.48
N GLY A 184 -9.14 6.57 -0.02
CA GLY A 184 -10.14 5.67 -0.62
C GLY A 184 -11.55 6.27 -0.60
N ARG A 185 -11.97 6.85 0.53
CA ARG A 185 -13.27 7.54 0.65
C ARG A 185 -13.39 8.73 -0.29
N ARG A 186 -12.34 9.57 -0.38
CA ARG A 186 -12.30 10.72 -1.31
C ARG A 186 -12.31 10.28 -2.78
N ALA A 187 -11.80 9.10 -3.07
CA ALA A 187 -11.90 8.49 -4.39
C ALA A 187 -13.32 7.95 -4.71
N GLY A 188 -14.25 7.97 -3.75
CA GLY A 188 -15.59 7.39 -3.92
C GLY A 188 -15.62 5.86 -3.81
N MET A 189 -14.63 5.27 -3.14
CA MET A 189 -14.46 3.83 -2.97
C MET A 189 -14.89 3.37 -1.58
N ARG A 190 -15.25 2.09 -1.45
CA ARG A 190 -15.42 1.42 -0.17
C ARG A 190 -14.07 0.98 0.39
N THR A 191 -14.00 0.82 1.71
CA THR A 191 -12.73 0.60 2.41
C THR A 191 -12.80 -0.56 3.40
N ILE A 192 -11.75 -1.38 3.42
CA ILE A 192 -11.47 -2.37 4.44
C ILE A 192 -10.23 -1.92 5.19
N GLY A 193 -10.34 -1.74 6.49
CA GLY A 193 -9.24 -1.37 7.36
C GLY A 193 -8.63 -2.58 8.06
N VAL A 194 -7.30 -2.72 8.04
CA VAL A 194 -6.55 -3.72 8.80
C VAL A 194 -5.80 -3.03 9.94
N ARG A 195 -6.06 -3.40 11.20
CA ARG A 195 -5.46 -2.75 12.38
C ARG A 195 -4.05 -3.24 12.66
N THR A 196 -3.17 -3.16 11.69
CA THR A 196 -1.75 -3.50 11.86
C THR A 196 -1.00 -2.35 12.51
N SER A 197 -1.11 -1.15 11.93
CA SER A 197 -0.34 0.02 12.37
C SER A 197 -1.16 0.98 13.26
N HIS A 198 -2.49 0.99 13.13
CA HIS A 198 -3.38 1.94 13.83
C HIS A 198 -4.54 1.23 14.50
N ALA A 199 -4.57 1.24 15.85
CA ALA A 199 -5.62 0.59 16.66
C ALA A 199 -7.01 1.21 16.46
N ASP A 200 -7.08 2.53 16.26
CA ASP A 200 -8.34 3.30 16.16
C ASP A 200 -8.78 3.53 14.70
N LEU A 201 -8.34 2.66 13.78
CA LEU A 201 -8.70 2.77 12.37
C LEU A 201 -10.21 2.64 12.17
N VAL A 202 -10.77 3.51 11.32
CA VAL A 202 -12.21 3.55 10.98
C VAL A 202 -12.39 3.41 9.47
N ALA A 203 -13.03 2.30 9.03
CA ALA A 203 -13.34 1.99 7.65
C ALA A 203 -14.76 1.41 7.53
N ASP A 204 -15.23 1.04 6.31
CA ASP A 204 -16.54 0.38 6.15
C ASP A 204 -16.55 -1.01 6.83
N ILE A 205 -15.45 -1.76 6.71
CA ILE A 205 -15.18 -2.99 7.48
C ILE A 205 -13.81 -2.81 8.15
N VAL A 206 -13.68 -3.22 9.40
CA VAL A 206 -12.39 -3.17 10.12
C VAL A 206 -12.11 -4.52 10.77
N VAL A 207 -10.90 -5.03 10.57
CA VAL A 207 -10.42 -6.30 11.13
C VAL A 207 -9.01 -6.13 11.71
N ARG A 208 -8.56 -7.05 12.54
CA ARG A 208 -7.17 -7.09 13.02
C ARG A 208 -6.26 -7.76 11.99
N THR A 209 -6.77 -8.79 11.34
CA THR A 209 -6.08 -9.51 10.26
C THR A 209 -7.10 -9.85 9.18
N LEU A 210 -6.63 -10.06 7.94
CA LEU A 210 -7.51 -10.46 6.83
C LEU A 210 -8.13 -11.85 7.03
N ASP A 211 -7.61 -12.68 7.94
CA ASP A 211 -8.23 -13.96 8.28
C ASP A 211 -9.57 -13.81 8.99
N GLU A 212 -9.82 -12.66 9.62
CA GLU A 212 -11.09 -12.35 10.31
C GLU A 212 -12.19 -11.88 9.33
N LEU A 213 -11.85 -11.59 8.07
CA LEU A 213 -12.85 -11.14 7.10
C LEU A 213 -13.85 -12.27 6.78
N PRO A 214 -15.16 -11.98 6.83
CA PRO A 214 -16.17 -12.92 6.37
C PRO A 214 -16.02 -13.17 4.87
N ASP A 215 -16.43 -14.35 4.43
CA ASP A 215 -16.23 -14.80 3.06
C ASP A 215 -16.87 -13.90 1.99
N ASP A 216 -17.92 -13.17 2.32
CA ASP A 216 -18.63 -12.25 1.44
C ASP A 216 -18.24 -10.76 1.67
N ALA A 217 -17.14 -10.47 2.40
CA ALA A 217 -16.76 -9.12 2.79
C ALA A 217 -16.64 -8.17 1.59
N PHE A 218 -15.98 -8.59 0.52
CA PHE A 218 -15.78 -7.76 -0.67
C PHE A 218 -17.08 -7.59 -1.47
N ASP A 219 -17.91 -8.63 -1.57
CA ASP A 219 -19.20 -8.57 -2.28
C ASP A 219 -20.19 -7.65 -1.60
N ARG A 220 -20.23 -7.61 -0.26
CA ARG A 220 -21.07 -6.68 0.53
C ARG A 220 -20.75 -5.20 0.28
N LEU A 221 -19.55 -4.91 -0.16
CA LEU A 221 -19.11 -3.54 -0.43
C LEU A 221 -19.36 -3.10 -1.88
N GLN A 222 -19.87 -3.99 -2.73
CA GLN A 222 -20.24 -3.63 -4.10
C GLN A 222 -21.57 -2.88 -4.13
N PRO A 223 -21.76 -1.95 -5.06
CA PRO A 223 -23.05 -1.31 -5.28
C PRO A 223 -24.08 -2.35 -5.75
N ALA A 224 -25.32 -2.12 -5.34
CA ALA A 224 -26.46 -2.96 -5.71
C ALA A 224 -26.72 -2.95 -7.23
#